data_ef75a3a65e737ce3607621e02ad933ba
#
_entry.id   ef75a3a65e737ce3607621e02ad933ba
#
_cell.length_a   1.000
_cell.length_b   1.000
_cell.length_c   1.000
_cell.angle_alpha   90.00
_cell.angle_beta   90.00
_cell.angle_gamma   90.00
#
_symmetry.space_group_name_H-M   'P 1'
#
loop_
_entity.id
_entity.type
_entity.pdbx_description
1 polymer ?
#
loop_
_entity_poly.entity_id
_entity_poly.type
_entity_poly.pdbx_seq_one_letter_code
_entity_poly.pdbx_strand_id
1 'polypeptide(L)'
;MSIVSNPRLLHPRQNMQGAIKTFGVAPISSKIGLLIISAYACVAIFAPWIAPYSETSIVGSSYELWSDEFIFGTDNIGRDMLSRLIYGARNTIGIAFTTVVLAFLIGGITGMLVAILGGWYDLLIGRLVDILMAVPSLIFALLLLTIFGTSIPSLIVIIAVLDSTRVFRIARSAAMNVVVMDFVEVAQLRGERMWWVIRKEVLPNIAAPLLAEFGLRFCFVFLFIAALSFLGLGIQPPTVDWGSMVRENATLINYNDITPLLPAAAIAGLTVAVNFVVDWILHLTSGLRND
;
A
#
# COMPACT_ATOMS: atom_id res chain seq x y z
N MET A 1 3.04 23.11 -42.93
CA MET A 1 3.44 24.30 -42.18
C MET A 1 2.38 24.53 -41.10
N SER A 2 2.56 23.94 -39.92
CA SER A 2 1.70 24.14 -38.74
C SER A 2 2.42 23.66 -37.50
N ILE A 3 2.95 24.57 -36.78
CA ILE A 3 3.11 24.76 -35.31
C ILE A 3 3.32 23.47 -34.50
N VAL A 4 4.61 23.18 -34.31
CA VAL A 4 5.09 22.31 -33.22
C VAL A 4 4.89 23.08 -31.91
N SER A 5 3.90 22.71 -31.13
CA SER A 5 3.67 23.24 -29.79
C SER A 5 4.74 22.69 -28.85
N ASN A 6 5.55 23.60 -28.35
CA ASN A 6 6.63 23.48 -27.40
C ASN A 6 6.25 22.66 -26.14
N PRO A 7 6.94 21.55 -25.78
CA PRO A 7 6.72 20.89 -24.51
C PRO A 7 7.30 21.76 -23.40
N ARG A 8 6.44 22.43 -22.65
CA ARG A 8 6.80 23.28 -21.52
C ARG A 8 7.52 22.46 -20.47
N LEU A 9 8.78 22.76 -20.26
CA LEU A 9 9.52 22.37 -19.06
C LEU A 9 8.78 22.95 -17.84
N LEU A 10 8.09 22.10 -17.12
CA LEU A 10 7.32 22.49 -15.94
C LEU A 10 8.27 22.92 -14.82
N HIS A 11 8.32 24.20 -14.53
CA HIS A 11 9.00 24.76 -13.36
C HIS A 11 8.38 24.23 -12.06
N PRO A 12 9.16 23.89 -11.01
CA PRO A 12 8.64 23.30 -9.74
C PRO A 12 7.60 24.17 -9.02
N ARG A 13 7.58 25.49 -9.25
CA ARG A 13 6.55 26.39 -8.70
C ARG A 13 5.18 26.27 -9.39
N GLN A 14 5.13 25.82 -10.66
CA GLN A 14 3.86 25.57 -11.37
C GLN A 14 3.17 24.30 -10.88
N ASN A 15 3.92 23.32 -10.37
CA ASN A 15 3.37 22.07 -9.84
C ASN A 15 2.56 22.28 -8.55
N MET A 16 2.99 23.18 -7.66
CA MET A 16 2.29 23.42 -6.39
C MET A 16 0.97 24.19 -6.59
N GLN A 17 0.93 25.17 -7.48
CA GLN A 17 -0.30 25.88 -7.85
C GLN A 17 -1.25 25.00 -8.69
N GLY A 18 -0.71 24.09 -9.50
CA GLY A 18 -1.47 23.05 -10.20
C GLY A 18 -2.14 22.08 -9.20
N ALA A 19 -1.38 21.58 -8.22
CA ALA A 19 -1.90 20.67 -7.20
C ALA A 19 -3.01 21.29 -6.35
N ILE A 20 -2.86 22.55 -5.95
CA ILE A 20 -3.90 23.27 -5.18
C ILE A 20 -5.18 23.50 -6.00
N LYS A 21 -5.06 23.82 -7.30
CA LYS A 21 -6.21 23.94 -8.20
C LYS A 21 -6.88 22.59 -8.43
N THR A 22 -6.11 21.53 -8.59
CA THR A 22 -6.62 20.17 -8.76
C THR A 22 -7.35 19.67 -7.50
N PHE A 23 -6.83 20.03 -6.31
CA PHE A 23 -7.49 19.71 -5.03
C PHE A 23 -8.83 20.48 -4.86
N GLY A 24 -8.93 21.71 -5.37
CA GLY A 24 -10.16 22.48 -5.36
C GLY A 24 -11.30 21.79 -6.13
N VAL A 25 -10.99 21.11 -7.22
CA VAL A 25 -11.93 20.40 -8.12
C VAL A 25 -12.15 18.94 -7.68
N ALA A 26 -11.43 18.45 -6.66
CA ALA A 26 -11.57 17.08 -6.18
C ALA A 26 -12.99 16.79 -5.67
N PRO A 27 -13.56 15.59 -5.99
CA PRO A 27 -14.84 15.14 -5.46
C PRO A 27 -14.85 15.15 -3.94
N ILE A 28 -16.03 15.31 -3.35
CA ILE A 28 -16.20 15.32 -1.88
C ILE A 28 -15.70 14.00 -1.28
N SER A 29 -15.96 12.86 -1.93
CA SER A 29 -15.47 11.54 -1.53
C SER A 29 -13.95 11.49 -1.36
N SER A 30 -13.20 12.06 -2.31
CA SER A 30 -11.73 12.08 -2.26
C SER A 30 -11.19 13.02 -1.16
N LYS A 31 -11.88 14.14 -0.89
CA LYS A 31 -11.54 15.02 0.22
C LYS A 31 -11.76 14.33 1.56
N ILE A 32 -12.87 13.61 1.71
CA ILE A 32 -13.14 12.77 2.89
C ILE A 32 -12.08 11.66 3.01
N GLY A 33 -11.78 10.98 1.91
CA GLY A 33 -10.74 9.95 1.88
C GLY A 33 -9.38 10.48 2.35
N LEU A 34 -8.93 11.63 1.84
CA LEU A 34 -7.69 12.26 2.26
C LEU A 34 -7.70 12.68 3.74
N LEU A 35 -8.82 13.19 4.24
CA LEU A 35 -8.96 13.54 5.66
C LEU A 35 -8.81 12.29 6.54
N ILE A 36 -9.50 11.20 6.18
CA ILE A 36 -9.44 9.94 6.91
C ILE A 36 -8.02 9.36 6.86
N ILE A 37 -7.38 9.28 5.69
CA ILE A 37 -6.00 8.79 5.55
C ILE A 37 -5.05 9.63 6.40
N SER A 38 -5.20 10.96 6.39
CA SER A 38 -4.38 11.86 7.21
C SER A 38 -4.58 11.62 8.70
N ALA A 39 -5.82 11.39 9.14
CA ALA A 39 -6.14 11.05 10.54
C ALA A 39 -5.47 9.73 10.94
N TYR A 40 -5.59 8.67 10.13
CA TYR A 40 -4.93 7.40 10.38
C TYR A 40 -3.40 7.51 10.39
N ALA A 41 -2.83 8.29 9.47
CA ALA A 41 -1.40 8.56 9.44
C ALA A 41 -0.92 9.30 10.70
N CYS A 42 -1.68 10.30 11.15
CA CYS A 42 -1.40 10.99 12.42
C CYS A 42 -1.45 10.02 13.60
N VAL A 43 -2.50 9.20 13.71
CA VAL A 43 -2.61 8.19 14.77
C VAL A 43 -1.43 7.21 14.71
N ALA A 44 -1.06 6.73 13.53
CA ALA A 44 0.06 5.80 13.36
C ALA A 44 1.42 6.41 13.75
N ILE A 45 1.68 7.67 13.36
CA ILE A 45 2.94 8.36 13.65
C ILE A 45 3.03 8.72 15.14
N PHE A 46 1.95 9.27 15.69
CA PHE A 46 1.91 9.76 17.06
C PHE A 46 1.42 8.71 18.08
N ALA A 47 1.29 7.44 17.69
CA ALA A 47 0.82 6.36 18.55
C ALA A 47 1.48 6.33 19.95
N PRO A 48 2.83 6.46 20.11
CA PRO A 48 3.47 6.43 21.43
C PRO A 48 3.10 7.61 22.33
N TRP A 49 2.58 8.71 21.77
CA TRP A 49 2.20 9.90 22.54
C TRP A 49 0.69 9.99 22.78
N ILE A 50 -0.12 9.31 21.93
CA ILE A 50 -1.59 9.33 22.00
C ILE A 50 -2.12 8.18 22.84
N ALA A 51 -1.45 6.98 22.80
CA ALA A 51 -1.90 5.81 23.51
C ALA A 51 -1.76 6.00 25.04
N PRO A 52 -2.82 5.73 25.82
CA PRO A 52 -2.75 5.84 27.29
C PRO A 52 -1.73 4.88 27.91
N TYR A 53 -1.59 3.69 27.36
CA TYR A 53 -0.70 2.63 27.85
C TYR A 53 0.18 2.09 26.73
N SER A 54 1.24 1.34 27.07
CA SER A 54 2.04 0.58 26.11
C SER A 54 1.21 -0.58 25.50
N GLU A 55 1.49 -0.95 24.25
CA GLU A 55 0.80 -2.06 23.55
C GLU A 55 0.91 -3.41 24.27
N THR A 56 1.88 -3.56 25.20
CA THR A 56 2.14 -4.81 25.92
C THR A 56 1.78 -4.74 27.41
N SER A 57 1.43 -3.57 27.95
CA SER A 57 1.13 -3.41 29.37
C SER A 57 -0.17 -4.08 29.73
N ILE A 58 -0.14 -4.95 30.75
CA ILE A 58 -1.31 -5.52 31.41
C ILE A 58 -1.74 -4.52 32.47
N VAL A 59 -2.92 -3.95 32.33
CA VAL A 59 -3.39 -2.82 33.15
C VAL A 59 -4.69 -3.12 33.90
N GLY A 60 -5.42 -4.16 33.49
CA GLY A 60 -6.68 -4.58 34.11
C GLY A 60 -6.86 -6.08 34.12
N SER A 61 -8.07 -6.53 34.46
CA SER A 61 -8.45 -7.93 34.40
C SER A 61 -8.75 -8.34 32.94
N SER A 62 -8.85 -9.64 32.69
CA SER A 62 -9.20 -10.17 31.37
C SER A 62 -10.65 -9.82 31.02
N TYR A 63 -10.85 -9.26 29.83
CA TYR A 63 -12.17 -8.91 29.26
C TYR A 63 -12.98 -7.95 30.15
N GLU A 64 -12.35 -6.94 30.76
CA GLU A 64 -13.10 -5.89 31.42
C GLU A 64 -13.98 -5.12 30.41
N LEU A 65 -15.21 -4.80 30.86
CA LEU A 65 -16.17 -4.07 30.04
C LEU A 65 -15.73 -2.61 29.83
N TRP A 66 -16.32 -1.97 28.85
CA TRP A 66 -16.14 -0.55 28.56
C TRP A 66 -16.45 0.30 29.80
N SER A 67 -15.53 1.16 30.18
CA SER A 67 -15.61 2.00 31.36
C SER A 67 -14.88 3.34 31.13
N ASP A 68 -14.98 4.25 32.07
CA ASP A 68 -14.24 5.52 32.01
C ASP A 68 -12.71 5.30 32.08
N GLU A 69 -12.27 4.21 32.71
CA GLU A 69 -10.86 3.83 32.80
C GLU A 69 -10.39 3.12 31.53
N PHE A 70 -11.23 2.24 30.98
CA PHE A 70 -10.96 1.49 29.73
C PHE A 70 -12.06 1.74 28.71
N ILE A 71 -11.87 2.75 27.85
CA ILE A 71 -12.89 3.22 26.90
C ILE A 71 -13.45 2.11 26.01
N PHE A 72 -12.59 1.15 25.59
CA PHE A 72 -12.99 -0.02 24.80
C PHE A 72 -12.75 -1.34 25.54
N GLY A 73 -12.66 -1.28 26.88
CA GLY A 73 -12.38 -2.44 27.71
C GLY A 73 -10.96 -2.97 27.55
N THR A 74 -10.76 -4.19 28.02
CA THR A 74 -9.48 -4.90 27.96
C THR A 74 -9.58 -6.17 27.11
N ASP A 75 -8.43 -6.67 26.67
CA ASP A 75 -8.33 -7.92 25.91
C ASP A 75 -8.29 -9.17 26.82
N ASN A 76 -8.02 -10.32 26.19
CA ASN A 76 -7.95 -11.64 26.85
C ASN A 76 -6.93 -11.76 27.98
N ILE A 77 -5.96 -10.86 28.08
CA ILE A 77 -4.93 -10.86 29.13
C ILE A 77 -4.87 -9.54 29.92
N GLY A 78 -5.88 -8.67 29.77
CA GLY A 78 -6.01 -7.42 30.53
C GLY A 78 -5.22 -6.24 29.98
N ARG A 79 -4.96 -6.20 28.67
CA ARG A 79 -4.34 -5.04 28.00
C ARG A 79 -5.41 -4.09 27.49
N ASP A 80 -5.15 -2.77 27.55
CA ASP A 80 -6.10 -1.75 27.08
C ASP A 80 -6.37 -1.83 25.56
N MET A 81 -7.62 -2.00 25.18
CA MET A 81 -8.02 -2.13 23.77
C MET A 81 -7.84 -0.86 22.96
N LEU A 82 -8.02 0.34 23.55
CA LEU A 82 -7.79 1.61 22.85
C LEU A 82 -6.30 1.77 22.50
N SER A 83 -5.40 1.55 23.46
CA SER A 83 -3.96 1.62 23.22
C SER A 83 -3.52 0.62 22.14
N ARG A 84 -4.03 -0.60 22.19
CA ARG A 84 -3.76 -1.62 21.19
C ARG A 84 -4.29 -1.24 19.80
N LEU A 85 -5.47 -0.60 19.71
CA LEU A 85 -6.03 -0.14 18.44
C LEU A 85 -5.15 0.95 17.81
N ILE A 86 -4.62 1.86 18.64
CA ILE A 86 -3.71 2.94 18.22
C ILE A 86 -2.36 2.39 17.76
N TYR A 87 -1.72 1.49 18.53
CA TYR A 87 -0.46 0.85 18.11
C TYR A 87 -0.68 -0.08 16.92
N GLY A 88 -1.83 -0.76 16.84
CA GLY A 88 -2.22 -1.57 15.71
C GLY A 88 -2.27 -0.77 14.41
N ALA A 89 -2.74 0.50 14.46
CA ALA A 89 -2.67 1.41 13.32
C ALA A 89 -1.22 1.60 12.84
N ARG A 90 -0.32 1.92 13.76
CA ARG A 90 1.10 2.12 13.45
C ARG A 90 1.74 0.89 12.82
N ASN A 91 1.53 -0.27 13.43
CA ASN A 91 2.17 -1.51 12.98
C ASN A 91 1.58 -1.99 11.65
N THR A 92 0.25 -2.08 11.54
CA THR A 92 -0.42 -2.57 10.33
C THR A 92 -0.15 -1.67 9.12
N ILE A 93 -0.34 -0.34 9.29
CA ILE A 93 -0.14 0.63 8.21
C ILE A 93 1.34 0.72 7.82
N GLY A 94 2.24 0.79 8.82
CA GLY A 94 3.67 0.90 8.59
C GLY A 94 4.26 -0.30 7.85
N ILE A 95 3.87 -1.51 8.26
CA ILE A 95 4.33 -2.76 7.61
C ILE A 95 3.75 -2.85 6.19
N ALA A 96 2.45 -2.59 6.00
CA ALA A 96 1.83 -2.61 4.68
C ALA A 96 2.47 -1.59 3.74
N PHE A 97 2.69 -0.35 4.19
CA PHE A 97 3.33 0.69 3.40
C PHE A 97 4.76 0.31 2.98
N THR A 98 5.57 -0.18 3.93
CA THR A 98 6.94 -0.61 3.65
C THR A 98 6.97 -1.76 2.64
N THR A 99 6.04 -2.72 2.78
CA THR A 99 5.90 -3.86 1.87
C THR A 99 5.57 -3.40 0.45
N VAL A 100 4.62 -2.47 0.30
CA VAL A 100 4.23 -1.94 -1.03
C VAL A 100 5.36 -1.14 -1.65
N VAL A 101 6.04 -0.28 -0.89
CA VAL A 101 7.22 0.45 -1.39
C VAL A 101 8.27 -0.52 -1.92
N LEU A 102 8.57 -1.58 -1.17
CA LEU A 102 9.54 -2.60 -1.60
C LEU A 102 9.06 -3.35 -2.85
N ALA A 103 7.77 -3.71 -2.93
CA ALA A 103 7.20 -4.34 -4.12
C ALA A 103 7.32 -3.45 -5.37
N PHE A 104 7.09 -2.12 -5.21
CA PHE A 104 7.24 -1.16 -6.30
C PHE A 104 8.70 -0.94 -6.70
N LEU A 105 9.62 -0.94 -5.75
CA LEU A 105 11.05 -0.87 -6.07
C LEU A 105 11.48 -2.11 -6.87
N ILE A 106 11.10 -3.31 -6.46
CA ILE A 106 11.45 -4.55 -7.15
C ILE A 106 10.72 -4.62 -8.50
N GLY A 107 9.39 -4.62 -8.49
CA GLY A 107 8.57 -4.85 -9.69
C GLY A 107 8.59 -3.68 -10.66
N GLY A 108 8.56 -2.45 -10.15
CA GLY A 108 8.58 -1.24 -10.99
C GLY A 108 9.91 -1.08 -11.74
N ILE A 109 11.03 -1.21 -11.04
CA ILE A 109 12.35 -1.08 -11.66
C ILE A 109 12.58 -2.23 -12.66
N THR A 110 12.33 -3.48 -12.27
CA THR A 110 12.51 -4.62 -13.16
C THR A 110 11.58 -4.58 -14.36
N GLY A 111 10.33 -4.13 -14.19
CA GLY A 111 9.36 -3.97 -15.29
C GLY A 111 9.81 -2.93 -16.31
N MET A 112 10.28 -1.75 -15.87
CA MET A 112 10.80 -0.73 -16.75
C MET A 112 12.11 -1.16 -17.45
N LEU A 113 13.01 -1.81 -16.72
CA LEU A 113 14.25 -2.35 -17.29
C LEU A 113 13.99 -3.34 -18.42
N VAL A 114 13.10 -4.29 -18.18
CA VAL A 114 12.74 -5.32 -19.15
C VAL A 114 12.05 -4.74 -20.37
N ALA A 115 11.21 -3.73 -20.20
CA ALA A 115 10.57 -3.02 -21.31
C ALA A 115 11.59 -2.34 -22.25
N ILE A 116 12.70 -1.81 -21.71
CA ILE A 116 13.76 -1.17 -22.50
C ILE A 116 14.69 -2.20 -23.14
N LEU A 117 15.07 -3.25 -22.40
CA LEU A 117 15.99 -4.27 -22.88
C LEU A 117 15.35 -5.17 -23.94
N GLY A 118 14.07 -5.50 -23.77
CA GLY A 118 13.35 -6.37 -24.70
C GLY A 118 13.94 -7.77 -24.86
N GLY A 119 13.59 -8.42 -25.97
CA GLY A 119 14.20 -9.67 -26.39
C GLY A 119 14.10 -10.80 -25.36
N TRP A 120 15.23 -11.51 -25.16
CA TRP A 120 15.26 -12.67 -24.29
C TRP A 120 15.15 -12.34 -22.79
N TYR A 121 15.55 -11.14 -22.36
CA TYR A 121 15.37 -10.68 -20.99
C TYR A 121 13.89 -10.59 -20.64
N ASP A 122 13.10 -10.06 -21.56
CA ASP A 122 11.66 -9.96 -21.44
C ASP A 122 11.00 -11.35 -21.36
N LEU A 123 11.45 -12.27 -22.19
CA LEU A 123 10.95 -13.65 -22.18
C LEU A 123 11.26 -14.36 -20.86
N LEU A 124 12.50 -14.26 -20.37
CA LEU A 124 12.95 -15.00 -19.18
C LEU A 124 12.29 -14.46 -17.90
N ILE A 125 12.37 -13.14 -17.70
CA ILE A 125 11.80 -12.51 -16.48
C ILE A 125 10.27 -12.60 -16.50
N GLY A 126 9.64 -12.43 -17.68
CA GLY A 126 8.21 -12.62 -17.85
C GLY A 126 7.77 -14.03 -17.46
N ARG A 127 8.48 -15.06 -17.89
CA ARG A 127 8.20 -16.47 -17.52
C ARG A 127 8.37 -16.73 -16.03
N LEU A 128 9.41 -16.16 -15.41
CA LEU A 128 9.61 -16.27 -13.96
C LEU A 128 8.44 -15.66 -13.19
N VAL A 129 8.00 -14.46 -13.60
CA VAL A 129 6.85 -13.79 -13.02
C VAL A 129 5.56 -14.61 -13.21
N ASP A 130 5.36 -15.21 -14.40
CA ASP A 130 4.18 -16.04 -14.66
C ASP A 130 4.17 -17.29 -13.77
N ILE A 131 5.32 -17.93 -13.53
CA ILE A 131 5.44 -19.07 -12.60
C ILE A 131 5.07 -18.66 -11.18
N LEU A 132 5.57 -17.53 -10.70
CA LEU A 132 5.25 -17.03 -9.36
C LEU A 132 3.76 -16.68 -9.20
N MET A 133 3.13 -16.18 -10.27
CA MET A 133 1.71 -15.84 -10.27
C MET A 133 0.78 -17.04 -10.45
N ALA A 134 1.28 -18.20 -10.92
CA ALA A 134 0.49 -19.42 -11.10
C ALA A 134 0.06 -20.01 -9.75
N VAL A 135 0.81 -19.76 -8.67
CA VAL A 135 0.47 -20.23 -7.34
C VAL A 135 -0.47 -19.20 -6.65
N PRO A 136 -1.59 -19.63 -6.04
CA PRO A 136 -2.43 -18.73 -5.26
C PRO A 136 -1.63 -18.02 -4.18
N SER A 137 -1.59 -16.69 -4.23
CA SER A 137 -0.68 -15.85 -3.42
C SER A 137 -0.80 -16.11 -1.91
N LEU A 138 -2.03 -16.35 -1.40
CA LEU A 138 -2.24 -16.62 0.02
C LEU A 138 -1.60 -17.95 0.44
N ILE A 139 -1.80 -19.01 -0.33
CA ILE A 139 -1.21 -20.32 -0.06
C ILE A 139 0.30 -20.26 -0.13
N PHE A 140 0.82 -19.54 -1.13
CA PHE A 140 2.26 -19.41 -1.31
C PHE A 140 2.89 -18.58 -0.17
N ALA A 141 2.25 -17.49 0.26
CA ALA A 141 2.71 -16.72 1.41
C ALA A 141 2.71 -17.55 2.70
N LEU A 142 1.63 -18.30 2.98
CA LEU A 142 1.55 -19.17 4.16
C LEU A 142 2.67 -20.22 4.16
N LEU A 143 2.92 -20.86 3.02
CA LEU A 143 3.99 -21.85 2.87
C LEU A 143 5.37 -21.21 3.12
N LEU A 144 5.66 -20.07 2.49
CA LEU A 144 6.95 -19.40 2.66
C LEU A 144 7.16 -18.91 4.11
N LEU A 145 6.12 -18.35 4.74
CA LEU A 145 6.19 -17.92 6.14
C LEU A 145 6.39 -19.09 7.11
N THR A 146 5.84 -20.25 6.80
CA THR A 146 6.07 -21.46 7.61
C THR A 146 7.51 -21.93 7.51
N ILE A 147 8.15 -21.79 6.33
CA ILE A 147 9.55 -22.21 6.11
C ILE A 147 10.55 -21.18 6.66
N PHE A 148 10.35 -19.90 6.34
CA PHE A 148 11.30 -18.81 6.67
C PHE A 148 11.01 -18.12 8.01
N GLY A 149 9.90 -18.46 8.66
CA GLY A 149 9.46 -17.85 9.91
C GLY A 149 8.61 -16.59 9.70
N THR A 150 7.88 -16.23 10.77
CA THR A 150 6.89 -15.15 10.79
C THR A 150 7.44 -13.84 11.35
N SER A 151 8.75 -13.60 11.24
CA SER A 151 9.32 -12.31 11.65
C SER A 151 8.82 -11.18 10.74
N ILE A 152 8.72 -9.96 11.27
CA ILE A 152 8.27 -8.79 10.49
C ILE A 152 9.11 -8.59 9.21
N PRO A 153 10.45 -8.69 9.22
CA PRO A 153 11.24 -8.62 7.99
C PRO A 153 10.91 -9.73 6.98
N SER A 154 10.74 -10.98 7.44
CA SER A 154 10.35 -12.11 6.57
C SER A 154 8.99 -11.85 5.91
N LEU A 155 8.02 -11.38 6.70
CA LEU A 155 6.68 -11.06 6.23
C LEU A 155 6.72 -9.96 5.15
N ILE A 156 7.46 -8.85 5.41
CA ILE A 156 7.62 -7.76 4.45
C ILE A 156 8.26 -8.26 3.15
N VAL A 157 9.37 -8.98 3.23
CA VAL A 157 10.11 -9.41 2.04
C VAL A 157 9.30 -10.43 1.22
N ILE A 158 8.70 -11.42 1.86
CA ILE A 158 7.91 -12.45 1.18
C ILE A 158 6.73 -11.82 0.45
N ILE A 159 5.94 -10.98 1.14
CA ILE A 159 4.78 -10.34 0.50
C ILE A 159 5.21 -9.37 -0.58
N ALA A 160 6.28 -8.59 -0.36
CA ALA A 160 6.80 -7.66 -1.36
C ALA A 160 7.25 -8.38 -2.64
N VAL A 161 7.94 -9.52 -2.52
CA VAL A 161 8.34 -10.33 -3.69
C VAL A 161 7.11 -10.87 -4.42
N LEU A 162 6.13 -11.40 -3.69
CA LEU A 162 4.90 -11.92 -4.31
C LEU A 162 4.09 -10.81 -5.00
N ASP A 163 3.95 -9.66 -4.39
CA ASP A 163 3.18 -8.54 -4.96
C ASP A 163 3.95 -7.79 -6.05
N SER A 164 5.30 -7.80 -6.01
CA SER A 164 6.15 -7.21 -7.04
C SER A 164 5.89 -7.79 -8.44
N THR A 165 5.40 -9.02 -8.54
CA THR A 165 5.04 -9.67 -9.81
C THR A 165 3.92 -8.93 -10.53
N ARG A 166 2.93 -8.43 -9.79
CA ARG A 166 1.82 -7.65 -10.33
C ARG A 166 2.29 -6.25 -10.73
N VAL A 167 3.07 -5.61 -9.85
CA VAL A 167 3.69 -4.31 -10.14
C VAL A 167 4.58 -4.39 -11.39
N PHE A 168 5.36 -5.46 -11.53
CA PHE A 168 6.18 -5.73 -12.72
C PHE A 168 5.32 -5.72 -13.99
N ARG A 169 4.21 -6.44 -14.03
CA ARG A 169 3.36 -6.54 -15.24
C ARG A 169 2.81 -5.18 -15.64
N ILE A 170 2.36 -4.38 -14.68
CA ILE A 170 1.79 -3.05 -14.94
C ILE A 170 2.89 -2.08 -15.37
N ALA A 171 4.01 -2.02 -14.64
CA ALA A 171 5.12 -1.16 -14.98
C ALA A 171 5.71 -1.50 -16.36
N ARG A 172 5.87 -2.80 -16.67
CA ARG A 172 6.33 -3.28 -17.97
C ARG A 172 5.35 -2.87 -19.08
N SER A 173 4.06 -3.14 -18.93
CA SER A 173 3.05 -2.81 -19.94
C SER A 173 2.99 -1.31 -20.20
N ALA A 174 2.99 -0.48 -19.16
CA ALA A 174 3.00 0.97 -19.29
C ALA A 174 4.29 1.48 -19.95
N ALA A 175 5.45 0.93 -19.53
CA ALA A 175 6.75 1.34 -20.09
C ALA A 175 6.90 0.95 -21.56
N MET A 176 6.40 -0.20 -22.00
CA MET A 176 6.45 -0.63 -23.41
C MET A 176 5.77 0.39 -24.34
N ASN A 177 4.70 1.04 -23.92
CA ASN A 177 4.03 2.08 -24.70
C ASN A 177 4.86 3.36 -24.82
N VAL A 178 5.74 3.64 -23.86
CA VAL A 178 6.59 4.82 -23.82
C VAL A 178 7.92 4.59 -24.54
N VAL A 179 8.47 3.39 -24.41
CA VAL A 179 9.80 3.05 -25.00
C VAL A 179 9.82 3.16 -26.52
N VAL A 180 8.69 2.98 -27.19
CA VAL A 180 8.56 3.09 -28.65
C VAL A 180 8.38 4.54 -29.15
N MET A 181 8.36 5.52 -28.25
CA MET A 181 8.19 6.93 -28.63
C MET A 181 9.51 7.56 -29.09
N ASP A 182 9.43 8.45 -30.08
CA ASP A 182 10.58 9.08 -30.74
C ASP A 182 11.56 9.75 -29.77
N PHE A 183 11.05 10.37 -28.69
CA PHE A 183 11.91 11.05 -27.71
C PHE A 183 12.79 10.06 -26.93
N VAL A 184 12.36 8.81 -26.72
CA VAL A 184 13.16 7.76 -26.08
C VAL A 184 14.23 7.28 -27.05
N GLU A 185 13.89 7.07 -28.32
CA GLU A 185 14.84 6.71 -29.36
C GLU A 185 15.92 7.78 -29.52
N VAL A 186 15.54 9.05 -29.58
CA VAL A 186 16.48 10.17 -29.64
C VAL A 186 17.42 10.20 -28.42
N ALA A 187 16.90 9.92 -27.22
CA ALA A 187 17.73 9.84 -26.01
C ALA A 187 18.75 8.69 -26.11
N GLN A 188 18.34 7.53 -26.61
CA GLN A 188 19.23 6.38 -26.85
C GLN A 188 20.30 6.69 -27.93
N LEU A 189 19.92 7.33 -29.02
CA LEU A 189 20.84 7.75 -30.10
C LEU A 189 21.87 8.77 -29.62
N ARG A 190 21.52 9.61 -28.62
CA ARG A 190 22.47 10.50 -27.95
C ARG A 190 23.45 9.80 -27.02
N GLY A 191 23.30 8.47 -26.84
CA GLY A 191 24.16 7.69 -25.95
C GLY A 191 23.83 7.83 -24.48
N GLU A 192 22.60 8.27 -24.13
CA GLU A 192 22.18 8.36 -22.74
C GLU A 192 22.14 6.97 -22.08
N ARG A 193 22.56 6.90 -20.82
CA ARG A 193 22.57 5.64 -20.07
C ARG A 193 21.15 5.16 -19.78
N MET A 194 20.94 3.85 -19.76
CA MET A 194 19.63 3.22 -19.48
C MET A 194 18.94 3.78 -18.22
N TRP A 195 19.69 3.98 -17.14
CA TRP A 195 19.13 4.54 -15.91
C TRP A 195 18.66 6.00 -16.07
N TRP A 196 19.33 6.76 -16.92
CA TRP A 196 18.92 8.11 -17.27
C TRP A 196 17.61 8.07 -18.07
N VAL A 197 17.50 7.19 -19.07
CA VAL A 197 16.29 6.99 -19.89
C VAL A 197 15.10 6.59 -18.98
N ILE A 198 15.32 5.63 -18.07
CA ILE A 198 14.27 5.24 -17.11
C ILE A 198 13.79 6.43 -16.29
N ARG A 199 14.72 7.16 -15.69
CA ARG A 199 14.40 8.21 -14.72
C ARG A 199 13.86 9.49 -15.35
N LYS A 200 14.30 9.82 -16.57
CA LYS A 200 14.01 11.11 -17.22
C LYS A 200 12.94 11.00 -18.30
N GLU A 201 12.86 9.87 -18.98
CA GLU A 201 11.92 9.70 -20.10
C GLU A 201 10.78 8.73 -19.73
N VAL A 202 11.06 7.53 -19.22
CA VAL A 202 10.03 6.51 -19.01
C VAL A 202 9.22 6.79 -17.75
N LEU A 203 9.85 6.85 -16.58
CA LEU A 203 9.18 6.97 -15.29
C LEU A 203 8.24 8.17 -15.18
N PRO A 204 8.59 9.40 -15.63
CA PRO A 204 7.67 10.53 -15.55
C PRO A 204 6.40 10.33 -16.39
N ASN A 205 6.50 9.62 -17.52
CA ASN A 205 5.37 9.37 -18.41
C ASN A 205 4.43 8.26 -17.93
N ILE A 206 4.91 7.33 -17.09
CA ILE A 206 4.10 6.26 -16.50
C ILE A 206 3.79 6.50 -15.02
N ALA A 207 4.22 7.61 -14.44
CA ALA A 207 4.05 7.90 -13.02
C ALA A 207 2.58 7.89 -12.58
N ALA A 208 1.69 8.44 -13.41
CA ALA A 208 0.27 8.53 -13.09
C ALA A 208 -0.41 7.15 -12.92
N PRO A 209 -0.32 6.20 -13.88
CA PRO A 209 -0.84 4.86 -13.68
C PRO A 209 -0.13 4.10 -12.56
N LEU A 210 1.17 4.32 -12.33
CA LEU A 210 1.88 3.70 -11.22
C LEU A 210 1.43 4.23 -9.86
N LEU A 211 1.12 5.52 -9.73
CA LEU A 211 0.57 6.09 -8.49
C LEU A 211 -0.81 5.54 -8.15
N ALA A 212 -1.68 5.41 -9.16
CA ALA A 212 -2.99 4.79 -8.97
C ALA A 212 -2.85 3.33 -8.53
N GLU A 213 -1.97 2.57 -9.20
CA GLU A 213 -1.68 1.19 -8.83
C GLU A 213 -1.09 1.08 -7.43
N PHE A 214 -0.26 2.04 -7.00
CA PHE A 214 0.30 2.07 -5.65
C PHE A 214 -0.80 2.07 -4.58
N GLY A 215 -1.82 2.89 -4.74
CA GLY A 215 -2.94 2.92 -3.81
C GLY A 215 -3.73 1.61 -3.80
N LEU A 216 -4.01 1.03 -4.99
CA LEU A 216 -4.68 -0.27 -5.09
C LEU A 216 -3.86 -1.39 -4.44
N ARG A 217 -2.54 -1.42 -4.67
CA ARG A 217 -1.64 -2.41 -4.04
C ARG A 217 -1.56 -2.21 -2.54
N PHE A 218 -1.55 -0.96 -2.06
CA PHE A 218 -1.58 -0.70 -0.63
C PHE A 218 -2.82 -1.31 0.03
N CYS A 219 -4.01 -1.10 -0.53
CA CYS A 219 -5.23 -1.73 -0.02
C CYS A 219 -5.14 -3.26 -0.03
N PHE A 220 -4.65 -3.83 -1.15
CA PHE A 220 -4.52 -5.28 -1.28
C PHE A 220 -3.54 -5.85 -0.24
N VAL A 221 -2.32 -5.31 -0.16
CA VAL A 221 -1.27 -5.79 0.77
C VAL A 221 -1.68 -5.59 2.22
N PHE A 222 -2.32 -4.46 2.53
CA PHE A 222 -2.86 -4.18 3.85
C PHE A 222 -3.89 -5.24 4.30
N LEU A 223 -4.88 -5.54 3.45
CA LEU A 223 -5.86 -6.59 3.72
C LEU A 223 -5.22 -7.98 3.76
N PHE A 224 -4.22 -8.22 2.92
CA PHE A 224 -3.51 -9.49 2.86
C PHE A 224 -2.72 -9.77 4.14
N ILE A 225 -2.02 -8.77 4.69
CA ILE A 225 -1.33 -8.86 5.97
C ILE A 225 -2.35 -9.10 7.10
N ALA A 226 -3.47 -8.36 7.12
CA ALA A 226 -4.51 -8.55 8.11
C ALA A 226 -5.11 -9.98 8.06
N ALA A 227 -5.31 -10.53 6.86
CA ALA A 227 -5.77 -11.91 6.68
C ALA A 227 -4.73 -12.94 7.18
N LEU A 228 -3.43 -12.74 6.90
CA LEU A 228 -2.36 -13.61 7.40
C LEU A 228 -2.28 -13.55 8.94
N SER A 229 -2.43 -12.38 9.53
CA SER A 229 -2.46 -12.19 10.99
C SER A 229 -3.69 -12.86 11.61
N PHE A 230 -4.84 -12.74 10.97
CA PHE A 230 -6.05 -13.46 11.36
C PHE A 230 -5.87 -14.99 11.32
N LEU A 231 -5.17 -15.50 10.30
CA LEU A 231 -4.83 -16.92 10.16
C LEU A 231 -3.70 -17.38 11.12
N GLY A 232 -3.07 -16.46 11.84
CA GLY A 232 -2.03 -16.76 12.83
C GLY A 232 -0.61 -16.82 12.29
N LEU A 233 -0.39 -16.51 11.01
CA LEU A 233 0.94 -16.46 10.38
C LEU A 233 1.36 -15.04 9.95
N GLY A 234 0.64 -14.02 10.42
CA GLY A 234 1.03 -12.62 10.24
C GLY A 234 1.96 -12.11 11.33
N ILE A 235 1.67 -10.90 11.81
CA ILE A 235 2.45 -10.25 12.88
C ILE A 235 2.24 -11.02 14.19
N GLN A 236 3.34 -11.35 14.86
CA GLN A 236 3.32 -12.15 16.08
C GLN A 236 3.47 -11.27 17.32
N PRO A 237 2.88 -11.68 18.47
CA PRO A 237 3.14 -11.05 19.77
C PRO A 237 4.66 -10.94 20.03
N PRO A 238 5.12 -9.88 20.75
CA PRO A 238 4.32 -8.91 21.49
C PRO A 238 3.72 -7.77 20.63
N THR A 239 4.11 -7.63 19.35
CA THR A 239 3.64 -6.58 18.46
C THR A 239 2.16 -6.78 18.13
N VAL A 240 1.37 -5.72 18.29
CA VAL A 240 -0.06 -5.75 17.99
C VAL A 240 -0.34 -5.32 16.55
N ASP A 241 -1.31 -5.94 15.93
CA ASP A 241 -1.89 -5.51 14.64
C ASP A 241 -3.41 -5.73 14.62
N TRP A 242 -4.09 -5.06 13.73
CA TRP A 242 -5.56 -5.12 13.67
C TRP A 242 -6.08 -6.50 13.28
N GLY A 243 -5.38 -7.26 12.43
CA GLY A 243 -5.78 -8.62 12.05
C GLY A 243 -5.72 -9.61 13.22
N SER A 244 -4.65 -9.57 14.00
CA SER A 244 -4.51 -10.38 15.22
C SER A 244 -5.52 -9.96 16.29
N MET A 245 -5.80 -8.65 16.46
CA MET A 245 -6.81 -8.16 17.39
C MET A 245 -8.21 -8.72 17.06
N VAL A 246 -8.61 -8.77 15.78
CA VAL A 246 -9.86 -9.38 15.37
C VAL A 246 -9.89 -10.86 15.77
N ARG A 247 -8.82 -11.59 15.51
CA ARG A 247 -8.72 -13.02 15.84
C ARG A 247 -8.78 -13.27 17.34
N GLU A 248 -7.98 -12.54 18.12
CA GLU A 248 -7.86 -12.72 19.57
C GLU A 248 -9.19 -12.48 20.31
N ASN A 249 -9.99 -11.55 19.80
CA ASN A 249 -11.25 -11.15 20.41
C ASN A 249 -12.49 -11.74 19.70
N ALA A 250 -12.32 -12.57 18.66
CA ALA A 250 -13.42 -13.09 17.84
C ALA A 250 -14.51 -13.82 18.66
N THR A 251 -14.13 -14.50 19.73
CA THR A 251 -15.06 -15.22 20.63
C THR A 251 -16.05 -14.31 21.33
N LEU A 252 -15.70 -13.03 21.56
CA LEU A 252 -16.56 -12.05 22.23
C LEU A 252 -17.84 -11.75 21.42
N ILE A 253 -17.83 -11.96 20.10
CA ILE A 253 -19.02 -11.82 19.24
C ILE A 253 -20.15 -12.72 19.73
N ASN A 254 -19.86 -13.91 20.23
CA ASN A 254 -20.85 -14.85 20.75
C ASN A 254 -21.55 -14.33 22.04
N TYR A 255 -20.93 -13.35 22.70
CA TYR A 255 -21.46 -12.68 23.89
C TYR A 255 -22.08 -11.31 23.56
N ASN A 256 -22.36 -11.01 22.28
CA ASN A 256 -22.85 -9.74 21.77
C ASN A 256 -21.91 -8.55 22.07
N ASP A 257 -20.63 -8.79 22.27
CA ASP A 257 -19.64 -7.74 22.46
C ASP A 257 -19.11 -7.31 21.09
N ILE A 258 -19.10 -5.98 20.84
CA ILE A 258 -18.69 -5.36 19.58
C ILE A 258 -17.20 -5.08 19.52
N THR A 259 -16.45 -5.34 20.60
CA THR A 259 -15.01 -5.07 20.68
C THR A 259 -14.19 -5.62 19.49
N PRO A 260 -14.46 -6.85 18.97
CA PRO A 260 -13.75 -7.36 17.79
C PRO A 260 -14.03 -6.58 16.50
N LEU A 261 -15.15 -5.86 16.44
CA LEU A 261 -15.52 -5.06 15.27
C LEU A 261 -14.75 -3.73 15.19
N LEU A 262 -14.15 -3.27 16.28
CA LEU A 262 -13.37 -2.02 16.29
C LEU A 262 -12.16 -2.08 15.33
N PRO A 263 -11.24 -3.07 15.45
CA PRO A 263 -10.15 -3.20 14.49
C PRO A 263 -10.63 -3.55 13.08
N ALA A 264 -11.72 -4.32 12.94
CA ALA A 264 -12.31 -4.62 11.64
C ALA A 264 -12.86 -3.35 10.95
N ALA A 265 -13.55 -2.47 11.70
CA ALA A 265 -14.02 -1.18 11.21
C ALA A 265 -12.87 -0.25 10.83
N ALA A 266 -11.77 -0.26 11.60
CA ALA A 266 -10.57 0.49 11.28
C ALA A 266 -9.95 0.02 9.94
N ILE A 267 -9.85 -1.29 9.72
CA ILE A 267 -9.40 -1.88 8.45
C ILE A 267 -10.31 -1.42 7.30
N ALA A 268 -11.62 -1.57 7.45
CA ALA A 268 -12.60 -1.20 6.43
C ALA A 268 -12.56 0.31 6.12
N GLY A 269 -12.51 1.16 7.15
CA GLY A 269 -12.47 2.61 7.01
C GLY A 269 -11.26 3.11 6.23
N LEU A 270 -10.08 2.59 6.55
CA LEU A 270 -8.85 2.95 5.83
C LEU A 270 -8.90 2.48 4.37
N THR A 271 -9.38 1.25 4.13
CA THR A 271 -9.48 0.70 2.77
C THR A 271 -10.42 1.54 1.91
N VAL A 272 -11.60 1.91 2.42
CA VAL A 272 -12.56 2.77 1.70
C VAL A 272 -11.96 4.15 1.43
N ALA A 273 -11.29 4.73 2.43
CA ALA A 273 -10.66 6.05 2.29
C ALA A 273 -9.58 6.08 1.19
N VAL A 274 -8.73 5.04 1.14
CA VAL A 274 -7.69 4.92 0.10
C VAL A 274 -8.33 4.73 -1.27
N ASN A 275 -9.38 3.90 -1.41
CA ASN A 275 -10.08 3.71 -2.68
C ASN A 275 -10.69 5.03 -3.20
N PHE A 276 -11.28 5.87 -2.36
CA PHE A 276 -11.78 7.19 -2.78
C PHE A 276 -10.69 8.08 -3.38
N VAL A 277 -9.48 8.02 -2.85
CA VAL A 277 -8.34 8.80 -3.38
C VAL A 277 -7.82 8.17 -4.68
N VAL A 278 -7.75 6.86 -4.76
CA VAL A 278 -7.32 6.13 -5.97
C VAL A 278 -8.27 6.39 -7.13
N ASP A 279 -9.57 6.31 -6.90
CA ASP A 279 -10.58 6.59 -7.93
C ASP A 279 -10.42 8.01 -8.49
N TRP A 280 -10.18 8.99 -7.63
CA TRP A 280 -9.90 10.35 -8.07
C TRP A 280 -8.63 10.46 -8.92
N ILE A 281 -7.54 9.81 -8.52
CA ILE A 281 -6.29 9.78 -9.31
C ILE A 281 -6.56 9.15 -10.68
N LEU A 282 -7.29 8.05 -10.73
CA LEU A 282 -7.67 7.38 -11.98
C LEU A 282 -8.51 8.29 -12.89
N HIS A 283 -9.49 9.01 -12.35
CA HIS A 283 -10.28 9.98 -13.12
C HIS A 283 -9.42 11.11 -13.68
N LEU A 284 -8.46 11.62 -12.92
CA LEU A 284 -7.53 12.64 -13.41
C LEU A 284 -6.64 12.16 -14.56
N THR A 285 -6.29 10.88 -14.56
CA THR A 285 -5.36 10.30 -15.55
C THR A 285 -6.07 9.76 -16.80
N SER A 286 -7.34 9.36 -16.68
CA SER A 286 -8.14 8.83 -17.80
C SER A 286 -8.63 9.90 -18.77
N GLY A 287 -8.45 11.18 -18.45
CA GLY A 287 -8.92 12.29 -19.28
C GLY A 287 -10.45 12.38 -19.44
N LEU A 288 -11.21 11.56 -18.71
CA LEU A 288 -12.65 11.62 -18.65
C LEU A 288 -13.04 12.86 -17.85
N ARG A 289 -13.21 13.97 -18.57
CA ARG A 289 -13.83 15.17 -18.04
C ARG A 289 -15.31 14.85 -17.85
N ASN A 290 -15.80 14.93 -16.64
CA ASN A 290 -17.24 14.91 -16.40
C ASN A 290 -17.83 16.12 -17.11
N ASP A 291 -18.56 15.89 -18.21
CA ASP A 291 -19.51 16.83 -18.79
C ASP A 291 -20.74 16.90 -17.90
#